data_f7f3d4d3b07b1a2aa39ebc1894d8531f
#
_entry.id   f7f3d4d3b07b1a2aa39ebc1894d8531f
#
_cell.length_a   1.000
_cell.length_b   1.000
_cell.length_c   1.000
_cell.angle_alpha   90.00
_cell.angle_beta   90.00
_cell.angle_gamma   90.00
#
_symmetry.space_group_name_H-M   'P 1'
#
loop_
_entity.id
_entity.type
_entity.pdbx_description
1 polymer ?
#
loop_
_entity_poly.entity_id
_entity_poly.type
_entity_poly.pdbx_seq_one_letter_code
_entity_poly.pdbx_strand_id
1 'polypeptide(L)'
;QQCPFGNGNGYGDGRAMSVFEGVFEGRRWEMQLKGGGPTPYCRGADGRAVLRSSVREFLAQEFMHALGVPTSRSLTLYVSHAETVRRPWYSENSRSMDPDVMVDNPAAISTRVAPSFLRVGQLELFARRARSEAHPRAHQELHLIVAHLIERNYRQEIDPGLPFSDQVVLLARLFRDRLTALVANWIRVGYCQGNFNSDNCAAGGFTLDYGPFGFCELFDPRFQPWTGGGAHFSFFNQPAAAEANYRMFWKSLRTLMEGQAEVQAQLDQLLEDFPAAMQEAMQRMWSSKLGLPSADDALVQELLKLLVESSADYAMFFRRLSDLPEQIDPLRDCFYLPLSAPLESQWIDWLLRWRAQWPSGVDPALISAGMRRVNPAITWREWLIA
;
A
#
# COMPACT_ATOMS: atom_id res chain seq x y z
N GLN A 1 10.83 12.94 2.22
CA GLN A 1 12.30 13.12 2.17
C GLN A 1 13.02 11.81 2.38
N GLN A 2 14.09 11.58 1.67
CA GLN A 2 15.00 10.45 1.86
C GLN A 2 16.36 10.93 2.35
N CYS A 3 17.05 10.09 3.12
CA CYS A 3 18.45 10.25 3.41
C CYS A 3 19.26 9.06 2.86
N PRO A 4 19.45 8.97 1.52
CA PRO A 4 20.03 7.79 0.88
C PRO A 4 21.51 7.56 1.22
N PHE A 5 22.20 8.61 1.67
CA PHE A 5 23.63 8.55 1.97
C PHE A 5 23.95 8.36 3.47
N GLY A 6 22.94 8.29 4.33
CA GLY A 6 23.15 8.10 5.76
C GLY A 6 23.78 9.28 6.51
N ASN A 7 23.99 10.41 5.85
CA ASN A 7 24.65 11.60 6.41
C ASN A 7 23.68 12.60 7.07
N GLY A 8 22.40 12.26 7.23
CA GLY A 8 21.38 13.14 7.79
C GLY A 8 20.82 14.19 6.83
N ASN A 9 21.37 14.34 5.63
CA ASN A 9 20.85 15.19 4.58
C ASN A 9 19.82 14.43 3.76
N GLY A 10 18.63 14.99 3.60
CA GLY A 10 17.54 14.36 2.84
C GLY A 10 17.27 15.07 1.53
N TYR A 11 16.66 14.34 0.62
CA TYR A 11 15.99 14.90 -0.53
C TYR A 11 14.50 15.12 -0.22
N GLY A 12 13.91 16.16 -0.80
CA GLY A 12 12.47 16.38 -0.78
C GLY A 12 11.75 15.52 -1.81
N ASP A 13 10.43 15.72 -1.92
CA ASP A 13 9.64 15.12 -2.99
C ASP A 13 10.00 15.79 -4.31
N GLY A 14 10.62 15.05 -5.22
CA GLY A 14 11.24 15.62 -6.42
C GLY A 14 10.24 16.23 -7.42
N ARG A 15 8.96 15.86 -7.37
CA ARG A 15 7.94 16.28 -8.32
C ARG A 15 6.67 16.80 -7.69
N ALA A 16 6.55 16.79 -6.37
CA ALA A 16 5.35 17.22 -5.66
C ALA A 16 5.62 18.40 -4.76
N MET A 17 4.70 19.36 -4.78
CA MET A 17 4.74 20.58 -3.96
C MET A 17 3.43 20.75 -3.22
N SER A 18 3.48 20.92 -1.90
CA SER A 18 2.32 21.33 -1.12
C SER A 18 1.97 22.77 -1.45
N VAL A 19 0.74 23.01 -1.88
CA VAL A 19 0.28 24.34 -2.35
C VAL A 19 -0.83 24.89 -1.48
N PHE A 20 -1.53 24.04 -0.75
CA PHE A 20 -2.62 24.46 0.10
C PHE A 20 -2.84 23.47 1.25
N GLU A 21 -3.30 24.00 2.36
CA GLU A 21 -3.79 23.27 3.51
C GLU A 21 -5.04 23.97 4.05
N GLY A 22 -6.07 23.19 4.40
CA GLY A 22 -7.32 23.75 4.90
C GLY A 22 -8.16 22.70 5.61
N VAL A 23 -9.21 23.18 6.30
CA VAL A 23 -10.20 22.33 6.97
C VAL A 23 -11.51 22.45 6.21
N PHE A 24 -12.05 21.32 5.74
CA PHE A 24 -13.33 21.19 5.05
C PHE A 24 -14.16 20.15 5.78
N GLU A 25 -15.38 20.51 6.15
CA GLU A 25 -16.29 19.62 6.89
C GLU A 25 -15.65 18.99 8.14
N GLY A 26 -14.88 19.79 8.89
CA GLY A 26 -14.18 19.34 10.11
C GLY A 26 -12.96 18.45 9.87
N ARG A 27 -12.61 18.17 8.63
CA ARG A 27 -11.41 17.37 8.26
C ARG A 27 -10.34 18.27 7.66
N ARG A 28 -9.11 18.04 8.07
CA ARG A 28 -7.94 18.72 7.52
C ARG A 28 -7.49 18.02 6.24
N TRP A 29 -7.17 18.83 5.24
CA TRP A 29 -6.68 18.38 3.95
C TRP A 29 -5.45 19.16 3.56
N GLU A 30 -4.45 18.46 3.06
CA GLU A 30 -3.28 19.01 2.39
C GLU A 30 -3.40 18.73 0.87
N MET A 31 -3.09 19.72 0.06
CA MET A 31 -3.12 19.62 -1.39
C MET A 31 -1.70 19.70 -1.94
N GLN A 32 -1.35 18.74 -2.80
CA GLN A 32 -0.08 18.71 -3.48
C GLN A 32 -0.26 18.68 -4.99
N LEU A 33 0.46 19.57 -5.70
CA LEU A 33 0.65 19.49 -7.15
C LEU A 33 1.80 18.52 -7.44
N LYS A 34 1.60 17.56 -8.34
CA LYS A 34 2.61 16.61 -8.80
C LYS A 34 2.85 16.78 -10.29
N GLY A 35 4.11 17.02 -10.67
CA GLY A 35 4.51 17.20 -12.06
C GLY A 35 4.60 18.64 -12.57
N GLY A 36 4.54 19.64 -11.67
CA GLY A 36 4.52 21.06 -12.00
C GLY A 36 5.85 21.65 -12.48
N GLY A 37 6.92 20.87 -12.53
CA GLY A 37 8.24 21.30 -12.98
C GLY A 37 9.34 21.14 -11.93
N PRO A 38 10.53 21.67 -12.19
CA PRO A 38 11.69 21.47 -11.33
C PRO A 38 11.48 22.07 -9.94
N THR A 39 11.95 21.34 -8.94
CA THR A 39 12.04 21.76 -7.54
C THR A 39 13.48 21.67 -7.07
N PRO A 40 13.87 22.31 -5.96
CA PRO A 40 15.21 22.14 -5.40
C PRO A 40 15.56 20.68 -5.07
N TYR A 41 14.58 19.78 -5.08
CA TYR A 41 14.70 18.40 -4.64
C TYR A 41 14.52 17.36 -5.77
N CYS A 42 14.42 17.80 -7.03
CA CYS A 42 14.18 16.89 -8.16
C CYS A 42 15.43 16.11 -8.61
N ARG A 43 16.56 16.23 -7.91
CA ARG A 43 17.80 15.46 -8.14
C ARG A 43 18.34 15.58 -9.57
N GLY A 44 18.24 16.77 -10.16
CA GLY A 44 18.64 17.00 -11.55
C GLY A 44 17.62 16.57 -12.61
N ALA A 45 16.48 16.00 -12.20
CA ALA A 45 15.38 15.70 -13.11
C ALA A 45 14.53 16.96 -13.38
N ASP A 46 13.70 16.91 -14.42
CA ASP A 46 12.87 18.05 -14.86
C ASP A 46 11.65 18.34 -13.96
N GLY A 47 11.36 17.47 -12.98
CA GLY A 47 10.21 17.63 -12.08
C GLY A 47 8.84 17.50 -12.76
N ARG A 48 8.80 17.14 -14.04
CA ARG A 48 7.58 17.01 -14.84
C ARG A 48 6.97 15.61 -14.71
N ALA A 49 5.64 15.54 -14.80
CA ALA A 49 4.90 14.30 -15.01
C ALA A 49 4.33 14.29 -16.43
N VAL A 50 4.15 13.10 -16.99
CA VAL A 50 3.50 12.90 -18.29
C VAL A 50 2.04 12.51 -18.11
N LEU A 51 1.20 12.86 -19.10
CA LEU A 51 -0.25 12.62 -19.02
C LEU A 51 -0.58 11.17 -18.69
N ARG A 52 0.04 10.23 -19.37
CA ARG A 52 -0.20 8.79 -19.16
C ARG A 52 -0.02 8.36 -17.69
N SER A 53 1.12 8.70 -17.09
CA SER A 53 1.37 8.34 -15.68
C SER A 53 0.47 9.10 -14.70
N SER A 54 0.09 10.33 -15.04
CA SER A 54 -0.81 11.14 -14.22
C SER A 54 -2.25 10.65 -14.26
N VAL A 55 -2.73 10.17 -15.41
CA VAL A 55 -4.03 9.50 -15.54
C VAL A 55 -4.05 8.20 -14.73
N ARG A 56 -2.99 7.38 -14.85
CA ARG A 56 -2.88 6.14 -14.06
C ARG A 56 -2.95 6.41 -12.56
N GLU A 57 -2.18 7.36 -12.07
CA GLU A 57 -2.19 7.72 -10.65
C GLU A 57 -3.55 8.25 -10.22
N PHE A 58 -4.17 9.15 -11.00
CA PHE A 58 -5.48 9.71 -10.72
C PHE A 58 -6.55 8.62 -10.59
N LEU A 59 -6.64 7.75 -11.57
CA LEU A 59 -7.62 6.67 -11.58
C LEU A 59 -7.36 5.64 -10.46
N ALA A 60 -6.11 5.29 -10.19
CA ALA A 60 -5.76 4.35 -9.14
C ALA A 60 -6.14 4.84 -7.74
N GLN A 61 -5.92 6.12 -7.44
CA GLN A 61 -6.34 6.72 -6.17
C GLN A 61 -7.85 6.59 -5.94
N GLU A 62 -8.64 6.96 -6.92
CA GLU A 62 -10.10 6.89 -6.83
C GLU A 62 -10.62 5.45 -6.86
N PHE A 63 -9.99 4.57 -7.63
CA PHE A 63 -10.30 3.15 -7.64
C PHE A 63 -10.03 2.48 -6.28
N MET A 64 -8.87 2.71 -5.70
CA MET A 64 -8.52 2.19 -4.37
C MET A 64 -9.48 2.74 -3.29
N HIS A 65 -9.85 4.01 -3.38
CA HIS A 65 -10.86 4.58 -2.49
C HIS A 65 -12.22 3.87 -2.64
N ALA A 66 -12.67 3.64 -3.87
CA ALA A 66 -13.93 2.93 -4.15
C ALA A 66 -13.90 1.48 -3.64
N LEU A 67 -12.72 0.85 -3.61
CA LEU A 67 -12.51 -0.48 -3.01
C LEU A 67 -12.43 -0.47 -1.48
N GLY A 68 -12.56 0.70 -0.83
CA GLY A 68 -12.48 0.86 0.62
C GLY A 68 -11.04 0.72 1.17
N VAL A 69 -10.02 0.91 0.35
CA VAL A 69 -8.62 0.93 0.78
C VAL A 69 -8.23 2.36 1.18
N PRO A 70 -7.68 2.60 2.38
CA PRO A 70 -7.20 3.91 2.76
C PRO A 70 -6.14 4.42 1.78
N THR A 71 -6.35 5.63 1.23
CA THR A 71 -5.52 6.17 0.15
C THR A 71 -5.59 7.69 0.10
N SER A 72 -4.55 8.32 -0.46
CA SER A 72 -4.64 9.69 -0.97
C SER A 72 -5.70 9.76 -2.08
N ARG A 73 -6.25 10.95 -2.32
CA ARG A 73 -7.33 11.17 -3.28
C ARG A 73 -6.86 12.09 -4.40
N SER A 74 -7.51 12.01 -5.53
CA SER A 74 -7.27 12.87 -6.69
C SER A 74 -8.32 13.99 -6.74
N LEU A 75 -7.87 15.22 -6.94
CA LEU A 75 -8.74 16.39 -7.03
C LEU A 75 -8.86 16.90 -8.45
N THR A 76 -7.72 17.14 -9.13
CA THR A 76 -7.68 17.66 -10.50
C THR A 76 -6.57 17.01 -11.30
N LEU A 77 -6.74 16.99 -12.60
CA LEU A 77 -5.73 16.63 -13.59
C LEU A 77 -5.74 17.65 -14.72
N TYR A 78 -4.63 18.31 -14.93
CA TYR A 78 -4.41 19.26 -16.02
C TYR A 78 -3.39 18.70 -17.01
N VAL A 79 -3.65 18.89 -18.29
CA VAL A 79 -2.72 18.57 -19.38
C VAL A 79 -2.27 19.82 -20.08
N SER A 80 -1.00 19.90 -20.43
CA SER A 80 -0.48 20.99 -21.27
C SER A 80 -0.79 20.71 -22.74
N HIS A 81 -1.30 21.73 -23.45
CA HIS A 81 -1.48 21.68 -24.90
C HIS A 81 -0.22 22.07 -25.66
N ALA A 82 0.77 22.69 -25.01
CA ALA A 82 1.96 23.22 -25.64
C ALA A 82 3.26 22.56 -25.20
N GLU A 83 3.27 21.94 -24.00
CA GLU A 83 4.48 21.40 -23.39
C GLU A 83 4.49 19.89 -23.44
N THR A 84 5.56 19.33 -24.01
CA THR A 84 5.80 17.89 -24.05
C THR A 84 7.05 17.55 -23.25
N VAL A 85 7.14 16.31 -22.80
CA VAL A 85 8.26 15.77 -22.05
C VAL A 85 8.71 14.46 -22.68
N ARG A 86 9.98 14.37 -23.00
CA ARG A 86 10.56 13.17 -23.62
C ARG A 86 10.85 12.11 -22.58
N ARG A 87 10.28 10.92 -22.77
CA ARG A 87 10.41 9.78 -21.84
C ARG A 87 10.69 8.48 -22.56
N PRO A 88 11.42 7.55 -21.91
CA PRO A 88 11.59 6.19 -22.42
C PRO A 88 10.26 5.48 -22.60
N TRP A 89 10.13 4.72 -23.68
CA TRP A 89 8.96 3.90 -23.98
C TRP A 89 9.35 2.67 -24.83
N TYR A 90 8.38 1.88 -25.17
CA TYR A 90 8.56 0.70 -26.00
C TYR A 90 8.21 1.03 -27.46
N SER A 91 9.04 0.56 -28.40
CA SER A 91 8.70 0.62 -29.81
C SER A 91 7.51 -0.27 -30.13
N GLU A 92 6.86 0.00 -31.25
CA GLU A 92 5.74 -0.81 -31.71
C GLU A 92 6.15 -2.30 -31.86
N ASN A 93 5.38 -3.19 -31.25
CA ASN A 93 5.67 -4.63 -31.16
C ASN A 93 6.98 -5.00 -30.42
N SER A 94 7.54 -4.12 -29.62
CA SER A 94 8.70 -4.43 -28.78
C SER A 94 8.42 -5.64 -27.87
N ARG A 95 9.40 -6.54 -27.79
CA ARG A 95 9.44 -7.65 -26.81
C ARG A 95 10.51 -7.41 -25.74
N SER A 96 11.09 -6.22 -25.71
CA SER A 96 12.09 -5.86 -24.73
C SER A 96 11.46 -5.74 -23.34
N MET A 97 12.20 -6.17 -22.32
CA MET A 97 11.85 -5.94 -20.92
C MET A 97 12.09 -4.47 -20.51
N ASP A 98 13.00 -3.79 -21.21
CA ASP A 98 13.35 -2.39 -20.98
C ASP A 98 12.88 -1.50 -22.14
N PRO A 99 12.51 -0.25 -21.86
CA PRO A 99 12.16 0.74 -22.90
C PRO A 99 13.30 0.91 -23.92
N ASP A 100 12.96 0.89 -25.19
CA ASP A 100 13.90 0.90 -26.32
C ASP A 100 13.79 2.16 -27.24
N VAL A 101 12.81 3.03 -26.96
CA VAL A 101 12.64 4.29 -27.69
C VAL A 101 12.38 5.46 -26.74
N MET A 102 12.60 6.67 -27.25
CA MET A 102 12.24 7.92 -26.56
C MET A 102 11.06 8.57 -27.27
N VAL A 103 9.97 8.81 -26.56
CA VAL A 103 8.76 9.45 -27.11
C VAL A 103 8.42 10.73 -26.37
N ASP A 104 7.88 11.70 -27.13
CA ASP A 104 7.35 12.93 -26.58
C ASP A 104 5.93 12.71 -26.05
N ASN A 105 5.73 13.01 -24.78
CA ASN A 105 4.44 12.87 -24.10
C ASN A 105 3.96 14.23 -23.64
N PRO A 106 2.65 14.53 -23.69
CA PRO A 106 2.11 15.75 -23.09
C PRO A 106 2.46 15.83 -21.59
N ALA A 107 2.91 16.98 -21.14
CA ALA A 107 3.11 17.25 -19.72
C ALA A 107 1.76 17.36 -19.02
N ALA A 108 1.69 16.88 -17.78
CA ALA A 108 0.48 16.96 -16.97
C ALA A 108 0.81 17.27 -15.51
N ILE A 109 -0.16 17.88 -14.81
CA ILE A 109 -0.11 18.15 -13.38
C ILE A 109 -1.33 17.52 -12.74
N SER A 110 -1.12 16.62 -11.79
CA SER A 110 -2.18 16.12 -10.94
C SER A 110 -2.17 16.81 -9.57
N THR A 111 -3.36 17.13 -9.06
CA THR A 111 -3.54 17.58 -7.67
C THR A 111 -4.01 16.40 -6.85
N ARG A 112 -3.21 15.99 -5.90
CA ARG A 112 -3.58 14.96 -4.93
C ARG A 112 -3.87 15.58 -3.57
N VAL A 113 -4.74 14.96 -2.80
CA VAL A 113 -5.16 15.43 -1.48
C VAL A 113 -5.12 14.30 -0.47
N ALA A 114 -4.72 14.62 0.76
CA ALA A 114 -4.67 13.71 1.89
C ALA A 114 -4.74 14.52 3.20
N PRO A 115 -5.01 13.88 4.34
CA PRO A 115 -4.91 14.56 5.65
C PRO A 115 -3.52 15.11 5.91
N SER A 116 -2.48 14.42 5.46
CA SER A 116 -1.09 14.90 5.41
C SER A 116 -0.29 14.06 4.40
N PHE A 117 0.87 14.57 3.98
CA PHE A 117 1.83 13.81 3.17
C PHE A 117 3.11 13.47 3.95
N LEU A 118 3.01 13.41 5.28
CA LEU A 118 4.10 12.94 6.14
C LEU A 118 4.41 11.46 5.88
N ARG A 119 5.69 11.15 5.77
CA ARG A 119 6.22 9.83 5.43
C ARG A 119 7.11 9.30 6.54
N VAL A 120 7.20 8.00 6.66
CA VAL A 120 8.15 7.35 7.57
C VAL A 120 9.58 7.84 7.33
N GLY A 121 9.98 8.02 6.06
CA GLY A 121 11.30 8.53 5.69
C GLY A 121 11.60 9.93 6.21
N GLN A 122 10.59 10.78 6.43
CA GLN A 122 10.81 12.10 7.04
C GLN A 122 11.16 11.98 8.53
N LEU A 123 10.43 11.14 9.28
CA LEU A 123 10.74 10.90 10.69
C LEU A 123 12.15 10.30 10.83
N GLU A 124 12.48 9.36 9.97
CA GLU A 124 13.79 8.68 9.93
C GLU A 124 14.93 9.68 9.65
N LEU A 125 14.72 10.66 8.76
CA LEU A 125 15.69 11.72 8.51
C LEU A 125 15.98 12.55 9.77
N PHE A 126 14.93 13.00 10.47
CA PHE A 126 15.10 13.79 11.70
C PHE A 126 15.69 12.95 12.84
N ALA A 127 15.31 11.66 12.92
CA ALA A 127 15.90 10.75 13.91
C ALA A 127 17.39 10.49 13.65
N ARG A 128 17.84 10.39 12.38
CA ARG A 128 19.27 10.30 12.06
C ARG A 128 20.03 11.54 12.48
N ARG A 129 19.47 12.73 12.22
CA ARG A 129 20.08 13.99 12.66
C ARG A 129 20.22 14.05 14.17
N ALA A 130 19.20 13.60 14.91
CA ALA A 130 19.23 13.53 16.36
C ALA A 130 20.32 12.57 16.86
N ARG A 131 20.38 11.34 16.33
CA ARG A 131 21.40 10.34 16.70
C ARG A 131 22.82 10.74 16.34
N SER A 132 23.02 11.53 15.31
CA SER A 132 24.34 12.01 14.89
C SER A 132 24.70 13.37 15.48
N GLU A 133 23.85 13.92 16.36
CA GLU A 133 24.01 15.25 16.94
C GLU A 133 24.37 16.32 15.89
N ALA A 134 23.71 16.23 14.71
CA ALA A 134 24.03 17.04 13.54
C ALA A 134 24.03 18.55 13.80
N HIS A 135 23.23 18.99 14.78
CA HIS A 135 23.17 20.37 15.27
C HIS A 135 22.41 20.45 16.62
N PRO A 136 22.55 21.53 17.40
CA PRO A 136 22.02 21.62 18.74
C PRO A 136 20.50 21.46 18.90
N ARG A 137 19.72 21.66 17.81
CA ARG A 137 18.25 21.52 17.81
C ARG A 137 17.74 20.22 17.21
N ALA A 138 18.62 19.27 16.87
CA ALA A 138 18.22 18.07 16.13
C ALA A 138 17.16 17.22 16.88
N HIS A 139 17.29 17.06 18.20
CA HIS A 139 16.28 16.39 19.04
C HIS A 139 14.96 17.17 19.11
N GLN A 140 15.03 18.49 19.20
CA GLN A 140 13.82 19.34 19.18
C GLN A 140 13.07 19.22 17.84
N GLU A 141 13.79 19.16 16.72
CA GLU A 141 13.18 18.97 15.40
C GLU A 141 12.48 17.62 15.29
N LEU A 142 13.10 16.55 15.81
CA LEU A 142 12.47 15.24 15.89
C LEU A 142 11.20 15.26 16.74
N HIS A 143 11.24 15.91 17.89
CA HIS A 143 10.05 16.09 18.74
C HIS A 143 8.94 16.83 17.98
N LEU A 144 9.26 17.93 17.32
CA LEU A 144 8.28 18.75 16.60
C LEU A 144 7.60 17.97 15.45
N ILE A 145 8.35 17.19 14.68
CA ILE A 145 7.74 16.42 13.57
C ILE A 145 6.85 15.28 14.08
N VAL A 146 7.22 14.65 15.20
CA VAL A 146 6.39 13.60 15.82
C VAL A 146 5.12 14.20 16.42
N ALA A 147 5.22 15.30 17.17
CA ALA A 147 4.07 16.03 17.70
C ALA A 147 3.14 16.50 16.55
N HIS A 148 3.71 17.02 15.47
CA HIS A 148 2.96 17.41 14.28
C HIS A 148 2.26 16.22 13.60
N LEU A 149 2.89 15.04 13.52
CA LEU A 149 2.26 13.83 13.02
C LEU A 149 1.04 13.41 13.85
N ILE A 150 1.17 13.45 15.20
CA ILE A 150 0.07 13.15 16.12
C ILE A 150 -1.09 14.11 15.87
N GLU A 151 -0.83 15.41 15.86
CA GLU A 151 -1.84 16.44 15.61
C GLU A 151 -2.52 16.28 14.25
N ARG A 152 -1.77 15.92 13.21
CA ARG A 152 -2.30 15.82 11.83
C ARG A 152 -3.11 14.56 11.57
N ASN A 153 -2.65 13.42 12.04
CA ASN A 153 -3.16 12.12 11.61
C ASN A 153 -3.83 11.31 12.73
N TYR A 154 -3.59 11.66 14.01
CA TYR A 154 -3.98 10.84 15.16
C TYR A 154 -4.71 11.60 16.26
N ARG A 155 -5.02 12.88 16.05
CA ARG A 155 -5.68 13.75 17.03
C ARG A 155 -7.01 13.21 17.58
N GLN A 156 -7.72 12.43 16.77
CA GLN A 156 -9.02 11.87 17.18
C GLN A 156 -8.86 10.63 18.06
N GLU A 157 -7.69 9.98 18.04
CA GLU A 157 -7.42 8.73 18.75
C GLU A 157 -6.44 8.90 19.92
N ILE A 158 -5.64 9.96 19.89
CA ILE A 158 -4.65 10.28 20.95
C ILE A 158 -5.10 11.55 21.65
N ASP A 159 -5.41 11.41 22.94
CA ASP A 159 -5.77 12.54 23.79
C ASP A 159 -4.54 13.46 23.99
N PRO A 160 -4.61 14.74 23.60
CA PRO A 160 -3.51 15.69 23.78
C PRO A 160 -3.20 16.01 25.26
N GLY A 161 -4.09 15.66 26.20
CA GLY A 161 -3.88 15.80 27.64
C GLY A 161 -2.96 14.74 28.26
N LEU A 162 -2.64 13.67 27.54
CA LEU A 162 -1.72 12.63 28.01
C LEU A 162 -0.27 13.14 28.04
N PRO A 163 0.59 12.59 28.90
CA PRO A 163 2.02 12.77 28.80
C PRO A 163 2.53 12.46 27.38
N PHE A 164 3.48 13.23 26.88
CA PHE A 164 3.97 13.06 25.50
C PHE A 164 4.55 11.66 25.25
N SER A 165 5.18 11.04 26.24
CA SER A 165 5.65 9.67 26.20
C SER A 165 4.54 8.66 25.90
N ASP A 166 3.38 8.83 26.55
CA ASP A 166 2.23 7.97 26.36
C ASP A 166 1.60 8.17 24.99
N GLN A 167 1.55 9.44 24.52
CA GLN A 167 1.12 9.75 23.15
C GLN A 167 2.02 9.06 22.11
N VAL A 168 3.34 8.99 22.33
CA VAL A 168 4.30 8.33 21.44
C VAL A 168 4.09 6.82 21.40
N VAL A 169 3.82 6.16 22.54
CA VAL A 169 3.51 4.73 22.59
C VAL A 169 2.19 4.43 21.86
N LEU A 170 1.16 5.25 22.08
CA LEU A 170 -0.12 5.12 21.37
C LEU A 170 0.06 5.33 19.87
N LEU A 171 0.85 6.33 19.46
CA LEU A 171 1.19 6.56 18.05
C LEU A 171 1.83 5.32 17.41
N ALA A 172 2.81 4.71 18.09
CA ALA A 172 3.47 3.51 17.59
C ALA A 172 2.49 2.36 17.38
N ARG A 173 1.58 2.13 18.34
CA ARG A 173 0.53 1.10 18.26
C ARG A 173 -0.45 1.37 17.13
N LEU A 174 -1.01 2.57 17.06
CA LEU A 174 -1.99 2.96 16.05
C LEU A 174 -1.40 2.89 14.64
N PHE A 175 -0.15 3.31 14.46
CA PHE A 175 0.51 3.20 13.16
C PHE A 175 0.74 1.74 12.77
N ARG A 176 1.18 0.86 13.70
CA ARG A 176 1.30 -0.58 13.47
C ARG A 176 -0.03 -1.16 12.97
N ASP A 177 -1.10 -0.89 13.68
CA ASP A 177 -2.41 -1.45 13.40
C ASP A 177 -2.97 -0.93 12.04
N ARG A 178 -2.78 0.36 11.74
CA ARG A 178 -3.13 0.92 10.42
C ARG A 178 -2.29 0.34 9.30
N LEU A 179 -0.99 0.16 9.50
CA LEU A 179 -0.07 -0.34 8.48
C LEU A 179 -0.34 -1.81 8.15
N THR A 180 -0.58 -2.65 9.16
CA THR A 180 -0.92 -4.06 8.96
C THR A 180 -2.26 -4.21 8.26
N ALA A 181 -3.27 -3.44 8.64
CA ALA A 181 -4.57 -3.42 7.99
C ALA A 181 -4.47 -2.91 6.53
N LEU A 182 -3.65 -1.90 6.27
CA LEU A 182 -3.42 -1.38 4.92
C LEU A 182 -2.86 -2.45 3.99
N VAL A 183 -1.80 -3.15 4.41
CA VAL A 183 -1.16 -4.19 3.60
C VAL A 183 -2.08 -5.40 3.40
N ALA A 184 -2.83 -5.81 4.41
CA ALA A 184 -3.85 -6.83 4.26
C ALA A 184 -4.91 -6.41 3.22
N ASN A 185 -5.33 -5.13 3.20
CA ASN A 185 -6.24 -4.59 2.19
C ASN A 185 -5.62 -4.53 0.79
N TRP A 186 -4.33 -4.25 0.64
CA TRP A 186 -3.65 -4.34 -0.65
C TRP A 186 -3.72 -5.76 -1.21
N ILE A 187 -3.40 -6.75 -0.39
CA ILE A 187 -3.49 -8.17 -0.77
C ILE A 187 -4.95 -8.53 -1.08
N ARG A 188 -5.91 -8.06 -0.29
CA ARG A 188 -7.34 -8.28 -0.52
C ARG A 188 -7.77 -7.93 -1.94
N VAL A 189 -7.33 -6.79 -2.46
CA VAL A 189 -7.73 -6.27 -3.77
C VAL A 189 -6.77 -6.61 -4.91
N GLY A 190 -5.68 -7.34 -4.64
CA GLY A 190 -4.66 -7.69 -5.62
C GLY A 190 -3.64 -6.59 -5.90
N TYR A 191 -3.60 -5.52 -5.11
CA TYR A 191 -2.70 -4.38 -5.32
C TYR A 191 -1.27 -4.67 -4.85
N CYS A 192 -0.30 -4.34 -5.69
CA CYS A 192 1.12 -4.40 -5.37
C CYS A 192 1.75 -3.01 -5.49
N GLN A 193 2.28 -2.53 -4.36
CA GLN A 193 3.08 -1.30 -4.29
C GLN A 193 4.52 -1.63 -4.65
N GLY A 194 4.89 -1.53 -5.92
CA GLY A 194 6.18 -1.98 -6.45
C GLY A 194 7.41 -1.27 -5.88
N ASN A 195 7.25 -0.19 -5.12
CA ASN A 195 8.32 0.52 -4.42
C ASN A 195 7.84 0.98 -3.04
N PHE A 196 7.73 0.04 -2.11
CA PHE A 196 7.24 0.31 -0.75
C PHE A 196 8.38 0.58 0.23
N ASN A 197 9.25 1.53 -0.11
CA ASN A 197 10.27 2.04 0.82
C ASN A 197 9.65 3.12 1.77
N SER A 198 10.46 3.58 2.74
CA SER A 198 10.00 4.54 3.76
C SER A 198 9.57 5.91 3.18
N ASP A 199 10.00 6.23 1.98
CA ASP A 199 9.65 7.46 1.27
C ASP A 199 8.26 7.36 0.61
N ASN A 200 7.76 6.15 0.41
CA ASN A 200 6.43 5.85 -0.12
C ASN A 200 5.49 5.26 0.94
N CYS A 201 5.89 5.27 2.22
CA CYS A 201 5.09 4.84 3.34
C CYS A 201 4.53 6.06 4.09
N ALA A 202 3.23 6.31 3.97
CA ALA A 202 2.57 7.38 4.73
C ALA A 202 2.61 7.07 6.22
N ALA A 203 3.10 8.03 7.03
CA ALA A 203 3.07 7.91 8.48
C ALA A 203 1.63 7.94 9.07
N GLY A 204 0.65 8.31 8.26
CA GLY A 204 -0.79 8.23 8.57
C GLY A 204 -1.42 6.85 8.32
N GLY A 205 -0.71 5.89 7.71
CA GLY A 205 -1.21 4.52 7.48
C GLY A 205 -2.19 4.40 6.31
N PHE A 206 -1.91 5.02 5.18
CA PHE A 206 -2.69 4.92 3.94
C PHE A 206 -1.78 4.84 2.70
N THR A 207 -2.32 4.44 1.56
CA THR A 207 -1.59 4.41 0.28
C THR A 207 -1.28 5.84 -0.15
N LEU A 208 0.01 6.19 -0.13
CA LEU A 208 0.47 7.57 -0.32
C LEU A 208 0.62 7.95 -1.79
N ASP A 209 1.26 7.09 -2.56
CA ASP A 209 1.76 7.39 -3.90
C ASP A 209 1.57 6.19 -4.83
N TYR A 210 1.37 6.48 -6.10
CA TYR A 210 1.14 5.50 -7.16
C TYR A 210 2.23 5.65 -8.24
N GLY A 211 3.46 5.41 -7.84
CA GLY A 211 4.59 5.31 -8.74
C GLY A 211 4.55 3.96 -9.50
N PRO A 212 5.53 3.09 -9.33
CA PRO A 212 5.46 1.73 -9.85
C PRO A 212 4.47 0.91 -9.02
N PHE A 213 3.25 0.74 -9.51
CA PHE A 213 2.21 -0.10 -8.92
C PHE A 213 1.55 -0.97 -9.98
N GLY A 214 0.87 -2.01 -9.55
CA GLY A 214 0.04 -2.85 -10.41
C GLY A 214 -0.96 -3.67 -9.62
N PHE A 215 -1.87 -4.32 -10.35
CA PHE A 215 -2.81 -5.27 -9.78
C PHE A 215 -2.49 -6.67 -10.30
N CYS A 216 -2.40 -7.64 -9.38
CA CYS A 216 -2.15 -9.02 -9.71
C CYS A 216 -3.35 -9.57 -10.50
N GLU A 217 -3.14 -9.86 -11.77
CA GLU A 217 -4.13 -10.46 -12.66
C GLU A 217 -3.99 -11.99 -12.61
N LEU A 218 -3.01 -12.55 -13.30
CA LEU A 218 -2.60 -13.92 -13.10
C LEU A 218 -1.96 -14.05 -11.72
N PHE A 219 -2.49 -14.91 -10.87
CA PHE A 219 -1.99 -15.04 -9.50
C PHE A 219 -0.54 -15.53 -9.48
N ASP A 220 0.34 -14.63 -9.07
CA ASP A 220 1.74 -14.91 -8.76
C ASP A 220 2.11 -14.21 -7.44
N PRO A 221 2.44 -14.95 -6.39
CA PRO A 221 2.94 -14.36 -5.12
C PRO A 221 4.17 -13.47 -5.31
N ARG A 222 4.94 -13.68 -6.37
CA ARG A 222 6.14 -12.91 -6.70
C ARG A 222 5.88 -11.79 -7.70
N PHE A 223 4.62 -11.54 -8.06
CA PHE A 223 4.26 -10.45 -8.96
C PHE A 223 4.90 -9.12 -8.50
N GLN A 224 5.62 -8.47 -9.42
CA GLN A 224 6.31 -7.21 -9.19
C GLN A 224 6.11 -6.30 -10.40
N PRO A 225 5.37 -5.18 -10.24
CA PRO A 225 5.07 -4.26 -11.36
C PRO A 225 6.26 -3.38 -11.76
N TRP A 226 7.33 -3.36 -10.97
CA TRP A 226 8.51 -2.54 -11.24
C TRP A 226 9.76 -3.41 -11.46
N THR A 227 10.26 -3.43 -12.68
CA THR A 227 11.43 -4.23 -13.07
C THR A 227 12.71 -3.87 -12.31
N GLY A 228 12.84 -2.60 -11.85
CA GLY A 228 13.96 -2.15 -11.03
C GLY A 228 13.81 -2.43 -9.52
N GLY A 229 12.70 -3.01 -9.07
CA GLY A 229 12.33 -3.07 -7.65
C GLY A 229 12.85 -4.26 -6.87
N GLY A 230 13.33 -5.31 -7.50
CA GLY A 230 13.71 -6.55 -6.83
C GLY A 230 12.56 -7.26 -6.10
N ALA A 231 12.81 -8.49 -5.63
CA ALA A 231 11.77 -9.34 -5.04
C ALA A 231 11.20 -8.83 -3.71
N HIS A 232 11.91 -7.95 -3.00
CA HIS A 232 11.51 -7.46 -1.68
C HIS A 232 10.25 -6.58 -1.67
N PHE A 233 9.79 -6.09 -2.82
CA PHE A 233 8.52 -5.39 -2.97
C PHE A 233 7.48 -6.19 -3.75
N SER A 234 7.69 -7.49 -3.97
CA SER A 234 6.71 -8.34 -4.65
C SER A 234 5.42 -8.51 -3.85
N PHE A 235 4.38 -8.94 -4.52
CA PHE A 235 2.99 -8.95 -4.02
C PHE A 235 2.85 -9.58 -2.63
N PHE A 236 3.37 -10.79 -2.42
CA PHE A 236 3.29 -11.47 -1.11
C PHE A 236 4.46 -11.15 -0.17
N ASN A 237 5.41 -10.32 -0.60
CA ASN A 237 6.47 -9.82 0.29
C ASN A 237 6.13 -8.44 0.90
N GLN A 238 4.99 -7.86 0.56
CA GLN A 238 4.53 -6.58 1.12
C GLN A 238 4.41 -6.58 2.66
N PRO A 239 4.00 -7.68 3.34
CA PRO A 239 4.07 -7.76 4.80
C PRO A 239 5.47 -7.54 5.37
N ALA A 240 6.49 -8.15 4.79
CA ALA A 240 7.89 -7.97 5.21
C ALA A 240 8.39 -6.55 4.93
N ALA A 241 7.99 -5.95 3.80
CA ALA A 241 8.30 -4.56 3.49
C ALA A 241 7.61 -3.59 4.47
N ALA A 242 6.40 -3.91 4.93
CA ALA A 242 5.70 -3.15 5.98
C ALA A 242 6.45 -3.22 7.32
N GLU A 243 6.93 -4.40 7.71
CA GLU A 243 7.74 -4.56 8.92
C GLU A 243 9.02 -3.73 8.85
N ALA A 244 9.70 -3.71 7.71
CA ALA A 244 10.88 -2.88 7.51
C ALA A 244 10.56 -1.37 7.66
N ASN A 245 9.43 -0.90 7.14
CA ASN A 245 8.95 0.47 7.33
C ASN A 245 8.57 0.75 8.79
N TYR A 246 7.90 -0.19 9.45
CA TYR A 246 7.56 -0.05 10.86
C TYR A 246 8.83 0.00 11.73
N ARG A 247 9.84 -0.79 11.44
CA ARG A 247 11.15 -0.76 12.11
C ARG A 247 11.84 0.59 11.99
N MET A 248 11.75 1.26 10.84
CA MET A 248 12.28 2.62 10.67
C MET A 248 11.48 3.63 11.48
N PHE A 249 10.16 3.52 11.51
CA PHE A 249 9.28 4.35 12.32
C PHE A 249 9.57 4.18 13.82
N TRP A 250 9.57 2.93 14.30
CA TRP A 250 9.93 2.57 15.66
C TRP A 250 11.30 3.14 16.08
N LYS A 251 12.32 2.98 15.23
CA LYS A 251 13.66 3.50 15.50
C LYS A 251 13.66 5.02 15.68
N SER A 252 12.81 5.71 14.95
CA SER A 252 12.66 7.17 15.08
C SER A 252 12.03 7.56 16.43
N LEU A 253 10.98 6.87 16.85
CA LEU A 253 10.34 7.11 18.13
C LEU A 253 11.23 6.69 19.31
N ARG A 254 11.94 5.57 19.18
CA ARG A 254 12.88 5.11 20.21
C ARG A 254 14.03 6.11 20.43
N THR A 255 14.52 6.75 19.35
CA THR A 255 15.50 7.84 19.44
C THR A 255 14.92 9.03 20.20
N LEU A 256 13.66 9.38 19.93
CA LEU A 256 12.99 10.50 20.61
C LEU A 256 12.81 10.25 22.11
N MET A 257 12.64 8.99 22.52
CA MET A 257 12.43 8.55 23.91
C MET A 257 13.74 8.09 24.57
N GLU A 258 14.89 8.56 24.10
CA GLU A 258 16.19 8.26 24.73
C GLU A 258 16.21 8.66 26.20
N GLY A 259 16.73 7.79 27.07
CA GLY A 259 16.75 7.97 28.51
C GLY A 259 15.47 7.58 29.25
N GLN A 260 14.39 7.21 28.56
CA GLN A 260 13.12 6.76 29.15
C GLN A 260 12.97 5.24 29.00
N ALA A 261 13.66 4.46 29.83
CA ALA A 261 13.79 3.01 29.68
C ALA A 261 12.45 2.26 29.63
N GLU A 262 11.47 2.67 30.42
CA GLU A 262 10.15 2.04 30.45
C GLU A 262 9.38 2.26 29.14
N VAL A 263 9.42 3.48 28.59
CA VAL A 263 8.80 3.82 27.31
C VAL A 263 9.49 3.08 26.16
N GLN A 264 10.82 3.02 26.19
CA GLN A 264 11.58 2.26 25.19
C GLN A 264 11.23 0.78 25.21
N ALA A 265 11.06 0.18 26.39
CA ALA A 265 10.64 -1.23 26.51
C ALA A 265 9.25 -1.47 25.89
N GLN A 266 8.30 -0.55 26.09
CA GLN A 266 6.98 -0.63 25.45
C GLN A 266 7.07 -0.50 23.92
N LEU A 267 7.91 0.39 23.41
CA LEU A 267 8.14 0.52 21.98
C LEU A 267 8.79 -0.74 21.39
N ASP A 268 9.78 -1.31 22.10
CA ASP A 268 10.47 -2.54 21.70
C ASP A 268 9.49 -3.72 21.62
N GLN A 269 8.59 -3.86 22.61
CA GLN A 269 7.54 -4.88 22.58
C GLN A 269 6.59 -4.71 21.39
N LEU A 270 6.21 -3.48 21.04
CA LEU A 270 5.36 -3.22 19.87
C LEU A 270 6.02 -3.62 18.54
N LEU A 271 7.35 -3.53 18.45
CA LEU A 271 8.10 -4.01 17.29
C LEU A 271 8.15 -5.55 17.27
N GLU A 272 8.40 -6.18 18.41
CA GLU A 272 8.41 -7.65 18.54
C GLU A 272 7.05 -8.26 18.20
N ASP A 273 5.95 -7.59 18.55
CA ASP A 273 4.58 -8.01 18.26
C ASP A 273 4.14 -7.74 16.80
N PHE A 274 4.95 -7.04 15.99
CA PHE A 274 4.53 -6.68 14.63
C PHE A 274 4.18 -7.90 13.74
N PRO A 275 4.97 -8.99 13.72
CA PRO A 275 4.64 -10.18 12.94
C PRO A 275 3.29 -10.79 13.32
N ALA A 276 2.98 -10.86 14.64
CA ALA A 276 1.71 -11.38 15.13
C ALA A 276 0.53 -10.48 14.70
N ALA A 277 0.69 -9.16 14.81
CA ALA A 277 -0.33 -8.19 14.36
C ALA A 277 -0.57 -8.28 12.84
N MET A 278 0.48 -8.49 12.05
CA MET A 278 0.37 -8.69 10.61
C MET A 278 -0.35 -10.00 10.28
N GLN A 279 0.02 -11.10 10.94
CA GLN A 279 -0.64 -12.40 10.77
C GLN A 279 -2.13 -12.30 11.09
N GLU A 280 -2.49 -11.65 12.18
CA GLU A 280 -3.89 -11.44 12.56
C GLU A 280 -4.65 -10.60 11.51
N ALA A 281 -4.04 -9.53 10.99
CA ALA A 281 -4.65 -8.72 9.92
C ALA A 281 -4.86 -9.55 8.64
N MET A 282 -3.90 -10.38 8.26
CA MET A 282 -4.00 -11.29 7.12
C MET A 282 -5.07 -12.37 7.34
N GLN A 283 -5.15 -12.96 8.53
CA GLN A 283 -6.16 -13.95 8.85
C GLN A 283 -7.58 -13.37 8.78
N ARG A 284 -7.80 -12.17 9.33
CA ARG A 284 -9.09 -11.46 9.21
C ARG A 284 -9.44 -11.19 7.73
N MET A 285 -8.46 -10.80 6.94
CA MET A 285 -8.65 -10.55 5.51
C MET A 285 -9.04 -11.83 4.76
N TRP A 286 -8.33 -12.95 4.97
CA TRP A 286 -8.66 -14.22 4.33
C TRP A 286 -10.01 -14.75 4.78
N SER A 287 -10.33 -14.68 6.07
CA SER A 287 -11.64 -15.05 6.61
C SER A 287 -12.76 -14.29 5.89
N SER A 288 -12.61 -12.98 5.74
CA SER A 288 -13.59 -12.14 5.05
C SER A 288 -13.69 -12.48 3.55
N LYS A 289 -12.56 -12.71 2.85
CA LYS A 289 -12.55 -13.08 1.42
C LYS A 289 -13.22 -14.42 1.17
N LEU A 290 -13.11 -15.35 2.11
CA LEU A 290 -13.64 -16.71 2.01
C LEU A 290 -15.03 -16.86 2.65
N GLY A 291 -15.57 -15.81 3.27
CA GLY A 291 -16.87 -15.86 3.94
C GLY A 291 -16.90 -16.79 5.16
N LEU A 292 -15.76 -16.91 5.83
CA LEU A 292 -15.58 -17.77 7.01
C LEU A 292 -15.50 -16.95 8.29
N PRO A 293 -15.96 -17.44 9.43
CA PRO A 293 -15.74 -16.79 10.73
C PRO A 293 -14.27 -16.69 11.10
N SER A 294 -13.52 -17.75 10.80
CA SER A 294 -12.07 -17.84 10.92
C SER A 294 -11.55 -18.81 9.86
N ALA A 295 -10.73 -18.32 8.96
CA ALA A 295 -10.12 -19.16 7.94
C ALA A 295 -9.00 -20.00 8.56
N ASP A 296 -9.00 -21.32 8.29
CA ASP A 296 -7.91 -22.22 8.64
C ASP A 296 -6.70 -21.92 7.75
N ASP A 297 -5.53 -21.76 8.38
CA ASP A 297 -4.27 -21.46 7.66
C ASP A 297 -3.93 -22.56 6.63
N ALA A 298 -4.18 -23.83 6.93
CA ALA A 298 -3.95 -24.94 6.01
C ALA A 298 -4.86 -24.82 4.76
N LEU A 299 -6.13 -24.46 4.95
CA LEU A 299 -7.07 -24.23 3.85
C LEU A 299 -6.62 -23.07 2.96
N VAL A 300 -6.12 -21.98 3.55
CA VAL A 300 -5.62 -20.81 2.81
C VAL A 300 -4.34 -21.15 2.05
N GLN A 301 -3.38 -21.84 2.67
CA GLN A 301 -2.13 -22.24 2.00
C GLN A 301 -2.39 -23.15 0.80
N GLU A 302 -3.30 -24.10 0.94
CA GLU A 302 -3.69 -24.96 -0.18
C GLU A 302 -4.39 -24.19 -1.29
N LEU A 303 -5.30 -23.25 -0.95
CA LEU A 303 -5.92 -22.37 -1.92
C LEU A 303 -4.86 -21.60 -2.73
N LEU A 304 -3.89 -21.00 -2.07
CA LEU A 304 -2.84 -20.23 -2.75
C LEU A 304 -2.01 -21.11 -3.69
N LYS A 305 -1.72 -22.34 -3.28
CA LYS A 305 -1.05 -23.34 -4.13
C LYS A 305 -1.89 -23.67 -5.36
N LEU A 306 -3.17 -23.96 -5.16
CA LEU A 306 -4.11 -24.30 -6.26
C LEU A 306 -4.26 -23.11 -7.24
N LEU A 307 -4.33 -21.87 -6.75
CA LEU A 307 -4.40 -20.68 -7.61
C LEU A 307 -3.16 -20.54 -8.51
N VAL A 308 -1.96 -20.82 -8.00
CA VAL A 308 -0.73 -20.83 -8.80
C VAL A 308 -0.76 -21.95 -9.84
N GLU A 309 -1.04 -23.18 -9.41
CA GLU A 309 -1.01 -24.38 -10.27
C GLU A 309 -2.07 -24.31 -11.39
N SER A 310 -3.19 -23.64 -11.12
CA SER A 310 -4.29 -23.44 -12.08
C SER A 310 -4.14 -22.21 -12.95
N SER A 311 -3.07 -21.43 -12.80
CA SER A 311 -2.94 -20.14 -13.49
C SER A 311 -4.20 -19.28 -13.32
N ALA A 312 -4.64 -19.07 -12.08
CA ALA A 312 -5.91 -18.42 -11.79
C ALA A 312 -5.83 -16.90 -11.93
N ASP A 313 -6.89 -16.28 -12.44
CA ASP A 313 -7.12 -14.84 -12.31
C ASP A 313 -7.53 -14.52 -10.87
N TYR A 314 -6.72 -13.74 -10.18
CA TYR A 314 -6.88 -13.48 -8.76
C TYR A 314 -8.22 -12.82 -8.41
N ALA A 315 -8.58 -11.77 -9.12
CA ALA A 315 -9.81 -11.02 -8.83
C ALA A 315 -11.06 -11.78 -9.28
N MET A 316 -11.05 -12.35 -10.47
CA MET A 316 -12.17 -13.13 -10.98
C MET A 316 -12.47 -14.33 -10.12
N PHE A 317 -11.45 -15.07 -9.68
CA PHE A 317 -11.64 -16.25 -8.83
C PHE A 317 -12.40 -15.92 -7.55
N PHE A 318 -11.93 -14.94 -6.76
CA PHE A 318 -12.59 -14.58 -5.51
C PHE A 318 -13.99 -13.98 -5.73
N ARG A 319 -14.17 -13.26 -6.84
CA ARG A 319 -15.51 -12.77 -7.19
C ARG A 319 -16.48 -13.88 -7.52
N ARG A 320 -16.08 -14.86 -8.34
CA ARG A 320 -16.89 -16.04 -8.66
C ARG A 320 -17.07 -16.95 -7.44
N LEU A 321 -16.05 -17.11 -6.59
CA LEU A 321 -16.19 -17.85 -5.35
C LEU A 321 -17.28 -17.26 -4.43
N SER A 322 -17.51 -15.95 -4.51
CA SER A 322 -18.58 -15.28 -3.75
C SER A 322 -19.99 -15.70 -4.18
N ASP A 323 -20.14 -16.39 -5.31
CA ASP A 323 -21.40 -17.00 -5.74
C ASP A 323 -21.65 -18.37 -5.09
N LEU A 324 -20.75 -18.83 -4.23
CA LEU A 324 -20.79 -20.05 -3.43
C LEU A 324 -20.93 -21.33 -4.29
N PRO A 325 -20.07 -21.54 -5.29
CA PRO A 325 -20.19 -22.69 -6.19
C PRO A 325 -20.05 -24.02 -5.43
N GLU A 326 -20.85 -25.01 -5.82
CA GLU A 326 -20.79 -26.37 -5.30
C GLU A 326 -19.85 -27.26 -6.11
N GLN A 327 -19.60 -26.86 -7.37
CA GLN A 327 -18.79 -27.56 -8.33
C GLN A 327 -17.76 -26.61 -8.94
N ILE A 328 -16.78 -27.17 -9.64
CA ILE A 328 -15.70 -26.41 -10.25
C ILE A 328 -16.14 -25.64 -11.50
N ASP A 329 -17.18 -26.08 -12.20
CA ASP A 329 -17.58 -25.53 -13.50
C ASP A 329 -17.83 -24.02 -13.50
N PRO A 330 -18.49 -23.39 -12.48
CA PRO A 330 -18.64 -21.93 -12.44
C PRO A 330 -17.33 -21.16 -12.28
N LEU A 331 -16.22 -21.83 -11.92
CA LEU A 331 -14.91 -21.23 -11.72
C LEU A 331 -13.98 -21.44 -12.94
N ARG A 332 -14.36 -22.22 -13.94
CA ARG A 332 -13.47 -22.56 -15.07
C ARG A 332 -12.97 -21.34 -15.83
N ASP A 333 -13.81 -20.33 -16.01
CA ASP A 333 -13.44 -19.08 -16.68
C ASP A 333 -12.40 -18.25 -15.91
N CYS A 334 -12.15 -18.61 -14.64
CA CYS A 334 -11.13 -17.94 -13.84
C CYS A 334 -9.72 -18.48 -14.08
N PHE A 335 -9.56 -19.56 -14.83
CA PHE A 335 -8.28 -20.21 -15.09
C PHE A 335 -7.82 -19.95 -16.52
N TYR A 336 -6.59 -19.44 -16.68
CA TYR A 336 -6.03 -19.19 -18.00
C TYR A 336 -5.65 -20.46 -18.77
N LEU A 337 -5.50 -21.58 -18.08
CA LEU A 337 -5.19 -22.88 -18.67
C LEU A 337 -6.26 -23.91 -18.26
N PRO A 338 -6.55 -24.87 -19.15
CA PRO A 338 -7.43 -26.00 -18.81
C PRO A 338 -6.89 -26.78 -17.61
N LEU A 339 -7.78 -27.14 -16.69
CA LEU A 339 -7.40 -27.96 -15.53
C LEU A 339 -7.12 -29.40 -15.96
N SER A 340 -6.04 -29.97 -15.45
CA SER A 340 -5.82 -31.42 -15.53
C SER A 340 -6.77 -32.17 -14.56
N ALA A 341 -7.10 -33.41 -14.84
CA ALA A 341 -7.99 -34.20 -13.97
C ALA A 341 -7.50 -34.29 -12.49
N PRO A 342 -6.19 -34.45 -12.19
CA PRO A 342 -5.73 -34.41 -10.81
C PRO A 342 -5.95 -33.05 -10.14
N LEU A 343 -5.73 -31.95 -10.86
CA LEU A 343 -5.90 -30.60 -10.33
C LEU A 343 -7.39 -30.27 -10.10
N GLU A 344 -8.26 -30.74 -11.01
CA GLU A 344 -9.71 -30.62 -10.85
C GLU A 344 -10.20 -31.36 -9.59
N SER A 345 -9.70 -32.58 -9.34
CA SER A 345 -10.01 -33.33 -8.12
C SER A 345 -9.60 -32.59 -6.85
N GLN A 346 -8.40 -31.96 -6.83
CA GLN A 346 -7.94 -31.16 -5.71
C GLN A 346 -8.85 -29.94 -5.47
N TRP A 347 -9.32 -29.27 -6.53
CA TRP A 347 -10.27 -28.18 -6.41
C TRP A 347 -11.62 -28.62 -5.83
N ILE A 348 -12.13 -29.76 -6.25
CA ILE A 348 -13.38 -30.33 -5.71
C ILE A 348 -13.23 -30.62 -4.20
N ASP A 349 -12.13 -31.24 -3.81
CA ASP A 349 -11.85 -31.52 -2.39
C ASP A 349 -11.70 -30.23 -1.57
N TRP A 350 -11.04 -29.22 -2.13
CA TRP A 350 -10.89 -27.93 -1.48
C TRP A 350 -12.24 -27.23 -1.28
N LEU A 351 -13.09 -27.20 -2.32
CA LEU A 351 -14.43 -26.60 -2.26
C LEU A 351 -15.31 -27.26 -1.19
N LEU A 352 -15.27 -28.61 -1.09
CA LEU A 352 -16.00 -29.35 -0.07
C LEU A 352 -15.54 -28.98 1.35
N ARG A 353 -14.24 -28.92 1.58
CA ARG A 353 -13.68 -28.54 2.90
C ARG A 353 -13.92 -27.06 3.22
N TRP A 354 -13.86 -26.16 2.26
CA TRP A 354 -14.21 -24.76 2.43
C TRP A 354 -15.67 -24.60 2.87
N ARG A 355 -16.60 -25.25 2.17
CA ARG A 355 -18.03 -25.20 2.51
C ARG A 355 -18.33 -25.82 3.87
N ALA A 356 -17.62 -26.87 4.26
CA ALA A 356 -17.76 -27.52 5.55
C ALA A 356 -17.38 -26.63 6.75
N GLN A 357 -16.62 -25.54 6.53
CA GLN A 357 -16.27 -24.57 7.57
C GLN A 357 -17.34 -23.49 7.80
N TRP A 358 -18.41 -23.47 7.00
CA TRP A 358 -19.49 -22.51 7.24
C TRP A 358 -20.26 -22.86 8.51
N PRO A 359 -20.67 -21.85 9.30
CA PRO A 359 -21.46 -22.10 10.50
C PRO A 359 -22.81 -22.76 10.16
N SER A 360 -23.19 -23.74 10.95
CA SER A 360 -24.50 -24.42 10.79
C SER A 360 -25.65 -23.42 10.92
N GLY A 361 -26.59 -23.47 9.99
CA GLY A 361 -27.81 -22.64 10.01
C GLY A 361 -27.63 -21.19 9.53
N VAL A 362 -26.45 -20.81 9.05
CA VAL A 362 -26.27 -19.48 8.42
C VAL A 362 -26.85 -19.51 7.02
N ASP A 363 -27.61 -18.46 6.68
CA ASP A 363 -28.15 -18.28 5.34
C ASP A 363 -26.99 -18.04 4.33
N PRO A 364 -26.84 -18.92 3.29
CA PRO A 364 -25.84 -18.76 2.26
C PRO A 364 -25.88 -17.38 1.56
N ALA A 365 -27.04 -16.77 1.45
CA ALA A 365 -27.17 -15.44 0.87
C ALA A 365 -26.42 -14.36 1.67
N LEU A 366 -26.35 -14.49 3.00
CA LEU A 366 -25.58 -13.58 3.86
C LEU A 366 -24.07 -13.78 3.68
N ILE A 367 -23.61 -15.02 3.55
CA ILE A 367 -22.21 -15.34 3.25
C ILE A 367 -21.82 -14.72 1.91
N SER A 368 -22.59 -15.01 0.85
CA SER A 368 -22.37 -14.47 -0.48
C SER A 368 -22.33 -12.93 -0.48
N ALA A 369 -23.30 -12.29 0.16
CA ALA A 369 -23.35 -10.83 0.25
C ALA A 369 -22.15 -10.26 1.01
N GLY A 370 -21.70 -10.93 2.08
CA GLY A 370 -20.48 -10.60 2.82
C GLY A 370 -19.24 -10.66 1.94
N MET A 371 -19.03 -11.78 1.26
CA MET A 371 -17.92 -12.00 0.35
C MET A 371 -17.90 -10.99 -0.81
N ARG A 372 -19.06 -10.70 -1.41
CA ARG A 372 -19.16 -9.72 -2.52
C ARG A 372 -18.81 -8.29 -2.11
N ARG A 373 -18.96 -7.91 -0.84
CA ARG A 373 -18.53 -6.59 -0.32
C ARG A 373 -17.01 -6.51 -0.17
N VAL A 374 -16.35 -7.65 0.02
CA VAL A 374 -14.90 -7.75 0.24
C VAL A 374 -14.15 -8.01 -1.06
N ASN A 375 -14.69 -8.85 -1.93
CA ASN A 375 -14.08 -9.26 -3.19
C ASN A 375 -14.49 -8.31 -4.32
N PRO A 376 -13.53 -7.61 -4.96
CA PRO A 376 -13.82 -6.66 -6.02
C PRO A 376 -14.63 -7.29 -7.18
N ALA A 377 -15.61 -6.55 -7.70
CA ALA A 377 -16.34 -6.96 -8.90
C ALA A 377 -15.57 -6.62 -10.18
N ILE A 378 -14.71 -5.63 -10.12
CA ILE A 378 -13.90 -5.11 -11.21
C ILE A 378 -12.46 -5.03 -10.70
N THR A 379 -11.51 -5.33 -11.54
CA THR A 379 -10.08 -5.14 -11.27
C THR A 379 -9.44 -4.29 -12.35
N TRP A 380 -8.32 -3.70 -12.00
CA TRP A 380 -7.48 -2.97 -12.93
C TRP A 380 -6.77 -3.93 -13.88
N ARG A 381 -6.89 -3.68 -15.20
CA ARG A 381 -6.21 -4.46 -16.23
C ARG A 381 -5.20 -3.57 -16.93
N GLU A 382 -3.92 -3.89 -16.84
CA GLU A 382 -2.85 -3.07 -17.43
C GLU A 382 -3.03 -2.91 -18.94
N TRP A 383 -3.43 -3.96 -19.65
CA TRP A 383 -3.66 -3.95 -21.08
C TRP A 383 -4.88 -3.14 -21.55
N LEU A 384 -5.74 -2.68 -20.62
CA LEU A 384 -6.85 -1.75 -20.93
C LEU A 384 -6.45 -0.29 -20.83
N ILE A 385 -5.34 0.02 -20.14
CA ILE A 385 -4.95 1.37 -19.76
C ILE A 385 -3.52 1.73 -20.15
N ALA A 386 -2.81 0.80 -20.76
CA ALA A 386 -1.43 0.97 -21.25
C ALA A 386 -1.34 1.87 -22.50
#